data_24ca58bb6b697601f9d18aa7c7472730
#
_entry.id   24ca58bb6b697601f9d18aa7c7472730
#
_cell.length_a   1.000
_cell.length_b   1.000
_cell.length_c   1.000
_cell.angle_alpha   90.00
_cell.angle_beta   90.00
_cell.angle_gamma   90.00
#
_symmetry.space_group_name_H-M   'P 1'
#
loop_
_entity.id
_entity.type
_entity.pdbx_description
1 polymer ?
#
loop_
_entity_poly.entity_id
_entity_poly.type
_entity_poly.pdbx_seq_one_letter_code
_entity_poly.pdbx_strand_id
1 'polypeptide(L)'
;WELAGLVSERPFPVYPNGFPEEVIKTFEKKIGKEVLGNKPASGTVIIEELGEEHLKTGKPIVYTSADSVFQIAAHEDLISVEELYEMCEVAREILQGEHGVARVIARPFVGELGSFTRTDRRKDFSLAPPRATVLDKLKASGISVMAVGKIEDIFSNIDRGLLLVDGQ
;
A
#
# COMPACT_ATOMS: atom_id res chain seq x y z
N TRP A 1 -12.99 1.24 10.01
CA TRP A 1 -12.80 1.82 11.35
C TRP A 1 -14.11 2.07 12.09
N GLU A 2 -15.20 2.40 11.41
CA GLU A 2 -16.51 2.71 12.02
C GLU A 2 -17.07 1.54 12.83
N LEU A 3 -16.93 0.31 12.34
CA LEU A 3 -17.31 -0.90 13.09
C LEU A 3 -16.53 -1.06 14.42
N ALA A 4 -15.35 -0.43 14.52
CA ALA A 4 -14.55 -0.40 15.74
C ALA A 4 -14.73 0.90 16.55
N GLY A 5 -15.84 1.62 16.31
CA GLY A 5 -16.25 2.79 17.07
C GLY A 5 -15.51 4.09 16.72
N LEU A 6 -14.85 4.15 15.55
CA LEU A 6 -14.16 5.34 15.08
C LEU A 6 -14.84 5.87 13.81
N VAL A 7 -15.65 6.91 13.96
CA VAL A 7 -16.29 7.60 12.84
C VAL A 7 -15.25 8.42 12.08
N SER A 8 -15.16 8.21 10.78
CA SER A 8 -14.30 8.99 9.88
C SER A 8 -14.97 10.32 9.55
N GLU A 9 -14.35 11.44 9.91
CA GLU A 9 -14.89 12.78 9.66
C GLU A 9 -14.75 13.19 8.19
N ARG A 10 -13.83 12.56 7.45
CA ARG A 10 -13.59 12.80 6.03
C ARG A 10 -13.42 11.49 5.29
N PRO A 11 -13.94 11.37 4.05
CA PRO A 11 -13.64 10.22 3.20
C PRO A 11 -12.14 10.18 2.86
N PHE A 12 -11.62 9.00 2.61
CA PHE A 12 -10.26 8.85 2.09
C PHE A 12 -10.14 9.51 0.71
N PRO A 13 -9.01 10.19 0.42
CA PRO A 13 -8.80 10.82 -0.88
C PRO A 13 -8.69 9.77 -1.99
N VAL A 14 -9.21 10.10 -3.17
CA VAL A 14 -9.07 9.32 -4.40
C VAL A 14 -8.44 10.18 -5.49
N TYR A 15 -7.72 9.55 -6.41
CA TYR A 15 -6.91 10.24 -7.42
C TYR A 15 -7.26 9.75 -8.84
N PRO A 16 -8.39 10.19 -9.40
CA PRO A 16 -8.87 9.72 -10.72
C PRO A 16 -7.96 10.11 -11.89
N ASN A 17 -7.05 11.06 -11.68
CA ASN A 17 -6.08 11.52 -12.69
C ASN A 17 -4.62 11.22 -12.30
N GLY A 18 -4.39 10.34 -11.32
CA GLY A 18 -3.08 10.17 -10.69
C GLY A 18 -2.81 11.16 -9.57
N PHE A 19 -1.73 10.92 -8.83
CA PHE A 19 -1.32 11.76 -7.71
C PHE A 19 -0.78 13.11 -8.17
N PRO A 20 -0.91 14.19 -7.36
CA PRO A 20 -0.28 15.47 -7.64
C PRO A 20 1.24 15.34 -7.86
N GLU A 21 1.77 16.17 -8.76
CA GLU A 21 3.20 16.13 -9.12
C GLU A 21 4.12 16.34 -7.91
N GLU A 22 3.71 17.17 -6.97
CA GLU A 22 4.44 17.41 -5.72
C GLU A 22 4.58 16.17 -4.84
N VAL A 23 3.55 15.31 -4.80
CA VAL A 23 3.57 14.03 -4.07
C VAL A 23 4.55 13.09 -4.74
N ILE A 24 4.48 12.96 -6.07
CA ILE A 24 5.37 12.10 -6.85
C ILE A 24 6.82 12.56 -6.72
N LYS A 25 7.12 13.85 -6.92
CA LYS A 25 8.49 14.38 -6.78
C LYS A 25 9.06 14.20 -5.37
N THR A 26 8.23 14.34 -4.35
CA THR A 26 8.66 14.10 -2.97
C THR A 26 8.99 12.64 -2.77
N PHE A 27 8.20 11.74 -3.31
CA PHE A 27 8.44 10.30 -3.27
C PHE A 27 9.72 9.93 -4.02
N GLU A 28 9.87 10.35 -5.28
CA GLU A 28 11.07 10.11 -6.11
C GLU A 28 12.36 10.60 -5.42
N LYS A 29 12.31 11.80 -4.84
CA LYS A 29 13.45 12.34 -4.10
C LYS A 29 13.85 11.49 -2.90
N LYS A 30 12.87 10.95 -2.17
CA LYS A 30 13.13 10.12 -1.00
C LYS A 30 13.65 8.73 -1.34
N ILE A 31 13.12 8.11 -2.40
CA ILE A 31 13.58 6.78 -2.83
C ILE A 31 14.81 6.83 -3.74
N GLY A 32 15.20 8.03 -4.23
CA GLY A 32 16.34 8.22 -5.12
C GLY A 32 16.16 7.66 -6.55
N LYS A 33 14.93 7.41 -6.97
CA LYS A 33 14.56 6.89 -8.29
C LYS A 33 13.35 7.63 -8.85
N GLU A 34 13.33 7.88 -10.15
CA GLU A 34 12.11 8.30 -10.84
C GLU A 34 11.12 7.15 -10.92
N VAL A 35 9.84 7.46 -11.11
CA VAL A 35 8.78 6.46 -11.23
C VAL A 35 8.17 6.44 -12.61
N LEU A 36 7.54 5.32 -12.99
CA LEU A 36 6.70 5.17 -14.17
C LEU A 36 5.22 5.22 -13.78
N GLY A 37 4.37 5.63 -14.70
CA GLY A 37 2.92 5.53 -14.58
C GLY A 37 2.25 6.74 -13.97
N ASN A 38 1.96 6.72 -12.67
CA ASN A 38 1.15 7.73 -11.96
C ASN A 38 -0.24 7.94 -12.57
N LYS A 39 -0.97 6.88 -12.81
CA LYS A 39 -2.33 6.90 -13.37
C LYS A 39 -3.23 5.84 -12.76
N PRO A 40 -4.57 5.97 -12.87
CA PRO A 40 -5.47 4.90 -12.49
C PRO A 40 -5.38 3.73 -13.48
N ALA A 41 -5.19 2.51 -12.95
CA ALA A 41 -5.13 1.30 -13.74
C ALA A 41 -5.40 0.04 -12.91
N SER A 42 -5.72 -1.07 -13.57
CA SER A 42 -5.61 -2.38 -12.93
C SER A 42 -4.15 -2.84 -12.89
N GLY A 43 -3.77 -3.57 -11.83
CA GLY A 43 -2.37 -3.97 -11.66
C GLY A 43 -1.84 -4.88 -12.75
N THR A 44 -2.67 -5.74 -13.37
CA THR A 44 -2.26 -6.58 -14.51
C THR A 44 -2.03 -5.75 -15.76
N VAL A 45 -2.94 -4.84 -16.06
CA VAL A 45 -2.84 -3.99 -17.26
C VAL A 45 -1.60 -3.10 -17.21
N ILE A 46 -1.36 -2.42 -16.08
CA ILE A 46 -0.24 -1.47 -16.00
C ILE A 46 1.13 -2.17 -15.99
N ILE A 47 1.20 -3.39 -15.43
CA ILE A 47 2.43 -4.19 -15.46
C ILE A 47 2.75 -4.63 -16.90
N GLU A 48 1.75 -5.06 -17.68
CA GLU A 48 1.95 -5.37 -19.10
C GLU A 48 2.32 -4.15 -19.93
N GLU A 49 1.73 -3.00 -19.62
CA GLU A 49 1.99 -1.75 -20.35
C GLU A 49 3.38 -1.17 -20.07
N LEU A 50 3.82 -1.16 -18.83
CA LEU A 50 5.04 -0.48 -18.38
C LEU A 50 6.16 -1.42 -17.95
N GLY A 51 5.91 -2.73 -17.94
CA GLY A 51 6.89 -3.73 -17.48
C GLY A 51 8.16 -3.75 -18.30
N GLU A 52 8.07 -3.58 -19.63
CA GLU A 52 9.26 -3.50 -20.49
C GLU A 52 10.13 -2.28 -20.16
N GLU A 53 9.51 -1.11 -19.95
CA GLU A 53 10.23 0.11 -19.59
C GLU A 53 10.80 -0.01 -18.16
N HIS A 54 10.06 -0.62 -17.25
CA HIS A 54 10.55 -0.94 -15.90
C HIS A 54 11.80 -1.83 -15.97
N LEU A 55 11.79 -2.91 -16.76
CA LEU A 55 12.94 -3.80 -16.93
C LEU A 55 14.17 -3.08 -17.51
N LYS A 56 13.97 -2.11 -18.42
CA LYS A 56 15.06 -1.34 -19.05
C LYS A 56 15.63 -0.26 -18.13
N THR A 57 14.80 0.37 -17.30
CA THR A 57 15.16 1.57 -16.56
C THR A 57 15.38 1.35 -15.06
N GLY A 58 14.83 0.28 -14.50
CA GLY A 58 14.78 0.02 -13.06
C GLY A 58 13.85 0.96 -12.27
N LYS A 59 13.05 1.80 -12.96
CA LYS A 59 12.10 2.71 -12.31
C LYS A 59 10.87 1.96 -11.83
N PRO A 60 10.46 2.06 -10.54
CA PRO A 60 9.23 1.41 -10.06
C PRO A 60 7.98 1.99 -10.73
N ILE A 61 6.95 1.16 -10.87
CA ILE A 61 5.66 1.55 -11.46
C ILE A 61 4.71 2.00 -10.35
N VAL A 62 4.32 3.29 -10.37
CA VAL A 62 3.33 3.86 -9.44
C VAL A 62 1.99 3.97 -10.13
N TYR A 63 0.92 3.54 -9.46
CA TYR A 63 -0.44 3.63 -9.98
C TYR A 63 -1.48 3.66 -8.86
N THR A 64 -2.70 4.02 -9.20
CA THR A 64 -3.85 4.02 -8.30
C THR A 64 -5.02 3.23 -8.91
N SER A 65 -6.14 3.19 -8.22
CA SER A 65 -7.40 2.62 -8.71
C SER A 65 -8.58 3.50 -8.26
N ALA A 66 -9.81 3.04 -8.44
CA ALA A 66 -10.99 3.73 -7.92
C ALA A 66 -11.02 3.79 -6.38
N ASP A 67 -10.28 2.91 -5.73
CA ASP A 67 -10.09 2.94 -4.27
C ASP A 67 -9.06 3.99 -3.87
N SER A 68 -9.04 4.33 -2.59
CA SER A 68 -8.02 5.22 -2.01
C SER A 68 -6.71 4.46 -1.75
N VAL A 69 -5.91 4.24 -2.79
CA VAL A 69 -4.69 3.45 -2.73
C VAL A 69 -3.54 4.07 -3.52
N PHE A 70 -2.32 3.93 -3.00
CA PHE A 70 -1.06 4.18 -3.70
C PHE A 70 -0.38 2.83 -3.90
N GLN A 71 -0.17 2.40 -5.13
CA GLN A 71 0.37 1.08 -5.42
C GLN A 71 1.72 1.22 -6.12
N ILE A 72 2.68 0.40 -5.71
CA ILE A 72 4.02 0.34 -6.29
C ILE A 72 4.24 -1.07 -6.80
N ALA A 73 4.40 -1.23 -8.12
CA ALA A 73 4.77 -2.50 -8.72
C ALA A 73 6.24 -2.50 -9.14
N ALA A 74 6.92 -3.61 -8.90
CA ALA A 74 8.30 -3.81 -9.28
C ALA A 74 8.58 -5.29 -9.56
N HIS A 75 9.48 -5.53 -10.54
CA HIS A 75 10.00 -6.87 -10.85
C HIS A 75 11.04 -7.27 -9.80
N GLU A 76 10.91 -8.48 -9.26
CA GLU A 76 11.72 -8.92 -8.13
C GLU A 76 13.21 -9.08 -8.43
N ASP A 77 13.58 -9.29 -9.70
CA ASP A 77 14.98 -9.36 -10.13
C ASP A 77 15.66 -7.99 -10.22
N LEU A 78 14.89 -6.88 -10.23
CA LEU A 78 15.42 -5.51 -10.33
C LEU A 78 15.34 -4.73 -9.03
N ILE A 79 14.25 -4.91 -8.33
CA ILE A 79 13.97 -4.28 -7.05
C ILE A 79 13.55 -5.41 -6.12
N SER A 80 14.38 -5.71 -5.13
CA SER A 80 14.06 -6.77 -4.18
C SER A 80 12.74 -6.50 -3.44
N VAL A 81 12.12 -7.54 -2.92
CA VAL A 81 10.87 -7.39 -2.18
C VAL A 81 11.05 -6.51 -0.95
N GLU A 82 12.20 -6.61 -0.29
CA GLU A 82 12.59 -5.79 0.86
C GLU A 82 12.71 -4.32 0.47
N GLU A 83 13.42 -4.00 -0.63
CA GLU A 83 13.55 -2.63 -1.17
C GLU A 83 12.17 -2.07 -1.58
N LEU A 84 11.30 -2.89 -2.18
CA LEU A 84 9.93 -2.49 -2.51
C LEU A 84 9.11 -2.17 -1.25
N TYR A 85 9.28 -2.93 -0.17
CA TYR A 85 8.61 -2.65 1.10
C TYR A 85 9.11 -1.35 1.73
N GLU A 86 10.43 -1.09 1.70
CA GLU A 86 11.01 0.19 2.15
C GLU A 86 10.43 1.37 1.36
N MET A 87 10.30 1.25 0.04
CA MET A 87 9.63 2.27 -0.79
C MET A 87 8.17 2.49 -0.35
N CYS A 88 7.44 1.43 0.00
CA CYS A 88 6.07 1.55 0.49
C CYS A 88 6.00 2.23 1.87
N GLU A 89 6.96 1.99 2.75
CA GLU A 89 7.07 2.68 4.04
C GLU A 89 7.33 4.18 3.83
N VAL A 90 8.26 4.53 2.95
CA VAL A 90 8.51 5.92 2.55
C VAL A 90 7.25 6.58 1.98
N ALA A 91 6.53 5.88 1.10
CA ALA A 91 5.25 6.38 0.57
C ALA A 91 4.22 6.58 1.69
N ARG A 92 4.14 5.64 2.66
CA ARG A 92 3.23 5.75 3.80
C ARG A 92 3.52 6.96 4.70
N GLU A 93 4.80 7.31 4.86
CA GLU A 93 5.21 8.53 5.59
C GLU A 93 4.79 9.82 4.89
N ILE A 94 4.90 9.87 3.56
CA ILE A 94 4.54 11.04 2.75
C ILE A 94 3.02 11.22 2.68
N LEU A 95 2.29 10.12 2.50
CA LEU A 95 0.85 10.11 2.26
C LEU A 95 0.07 10.19 3.58
N GLN A 96 0.14 11.33 4.23
CA GLN A 96 -0.54 11.70 5.47
C GLN A 96 -1.48 12.90 5.26
N GLY A 97 -2.31 13.21 6.24
CA GLY A 97 -3.19 14.38 6.20
C GLY A 97 -4.15 14.36 5.01
N GLU A 98 -4.10 15.39 4.17
CA GLU A 98 -4.95 15.51 2.97
C GLU A 98 -4.65 14.43 1.90
N HIS A 99 -3.42 13.93 1.85
CA HIS A 99 -3.00 12.86 0.96
C HIS A 99 -3.03 11.48 1.64
N GLY A 100 -3.65 11.36 2.80
CA GLY A 100 -3.73 10.14 3.59
C GLY A 100 -4.60 9.07 2.93
N VAL A 101 -4.09 8.41 1.86
CA VAL A 101 -4.77 7.26 1.25
C VAL A 101 -4.96 6.12 2.24
N ALA A 102 -6.01 5.35 2.07
CA ALA A 102 -6.32 4.23 2.97
C ALA A 102 -5.20 3.19 3.04
N ARG A 103 -4.54 2.90 1.90
CA ARG A 103 -3.45 1.91 1.83
C ARG A 103 -2.37 2.32 0.83
N VAL A 104 -1.13 2.02 1.19
CA VAL A 104 -0.02 1.87 0.24
C VAL A 104 0.17 0.38 0.02
N ILE A 105 0.37 -0.07 -1.22
CA ILE A 105 0.39 -1.50 -1.56
C ILE A 105 1.65 -1.84 -2.35
N ALA A 106 2.46 -2.75 -1.83
CA ALA A 106 3.53 -3.40 -2.58
C ALA A 106 2.95 -4.47 -3.52
N ARG A 107 3.33 -4.40 -4.79
CA ARG A 107 2.90 -5.33 -5.85
C ARG A 107 4.11 -5.94 -6.58
N PRO A 108 4.84 -6.85 -5.95
CA PRO A 108 5.93 -7.54 -6.63
C PRO A 108 5.40 -8.43 -7.75
N PHE A 109 6.18 -8.53 -8.83
CA PHE A 109 5.88 -9.39 -9.96
C PHE A 109 7.15 -10.02 -10.55
N VAL A 110 6.98 -11.05 -11.35
CA VAL A 110 8.04 -11.80 -12.03
C VAL A 110 7.62 -12.09 -13.47
N GLY A 111 8.51 -12.67 -14.25
CA GLY A 111 8.25 -13.12 -15.63
C GLY A 111 8.86 -12.21 -16.68
N GLU A 112 8.48 -12.41 -17.91
CA GLU A 112 9.00 -11.72 -19.09
C GLU A 112 7.89 -10.97 -19.82
N LEU A 113 8.25 -10.12 -20.77
CA LEU A 113 7.32 -9.38 -21.60
C LEU A 113 6.25 -10.31 -22.21
N GLY A 114 4.98 -9.99 -21.99
CA GLY A 114 3.83 -10.78 -22.42
C GLY A 114 3.44 -11.95 -21.49
N SER A 115 4.18 -12.14 -20.37
CA SER A 115 3.90 -13.19 -19.39
C SER A 115 4.18 -12.79 -17.94
N PHE A 116 4.07 -11.50 -17.65
CA PHE A 116 4.25 -11.01 -16.27
C PHE A 116 3.19 -11.57 -15.31
N THR A 117 3.65 -12.02 -14.15
CA THR A 117 2.79 -12.61 -13.13
C THR A 117 3.06 -11.96 -11.77
N ARG A 118 2.01 -11.50 -11.10
CA ARG A 118 2.10 -10.98 -9.74
C ARG A 118 2.36 -12.13 -8.76
N THR A 119 3.27 -11.90 -7.81
CA THR A 119 3.58 -12.88 -6.77
C THR A 119 2.64 -12.74 -5.56
N ASP A 120 2.67 -13.69 -4.68
CA ASP A 120 1.94 -13.70 -3.41
C ASP A 120 2.56 -12.79 -2.33
N ARG A 121 3.76 -12.25 -2.59
CA ARG A 121 4.49 -11.32 -1.70
C ARG A 121 3.92 -9.90 -1.70
N ARG A 122 2.64 -9.76 -2.03
CA ARG A 122 1.91 -8.51 -1.84
C ARG A 122 1.86 -8.16 -0.36
N LYS A 123 2.10 -6.87 -0.05
CA LYS A 123 1.95 -6.35 1.30
C LYS A 123 1.20 -5.01 1.28
N ASP A 124 0.25 -4.86 2.19
CA ASP A 124 -0.53 -3.63 2.36
C ASP A 124 0.00 -2.86 3.59
N PHE A 125 0.23 -1.55 3.42
CA PHE A 125 0.63 -0.61 4.45
C PHE A 125 -0.53 0.36 4.68
N SER A 126 -1.41 0.02 5.60
CA SER A 126 -2.62 0.79 5.86
C SER A 126 -2.35 2.06 6.65
N LEU A 127 -3.18 3.08 6.47
CA LEU A 127 -3.17 4.25 7.32
C LEU A 127 -3.65 3.86 8.72
N ALA A 128 -2.89 4.26 9.74
CA ALA A 128 -3.26 4.00 11.11
C ALA A 128 -4.55 4.77 11.48
N PRO A 129 -5.43 4.19 12.30
CA PRO A 129 -6.57 4.91 12.85
C PRO A 129 -6.10 6.16 13.61
N PRO A 130 -6.71 7.34 13.37
CA PRO A 130 -6.26 8.60 13.97
C PRO A 130 -6.51 8.68 15.49
N ARG A 131 -7.32 7.77 16.04
CA ARG A 131 -7.68 7.70 17.46
C ARG A 131 -7.77 6.25 17.91
N ALA A 132 -7.72 6.03 19.22
CA ALA A 132 -7.96 4.72 19.81
C ALA A 132 -9.34 4.17 19.43
N THR A 133 -9.36 2.94 18.95
CA THR A 133 -10.55 2.18 18.60
C THR A 133 -11.05 1.35 19.81
N VAL A 134 -12.18 0.67 19.66
CA VAL A 134 -12.64 -0.29 20.67
C VAL A 134 -11.60 -1.40 20.89
N LEU A 135 -10.85 -1.80 19.85
CA LEU A 135 -9.82 -2.84 19.96
C LEU A 135 -8.69 -2.40 20.90
N ASP A 136 -8.27 -1.13 20.81
CA ASP A 136 -7.25 -0.56 21.69
C ASP A 136 -7.73 -0.52 23.15
N LYS A 137 -9.01 -0.15 23.37
CA LYS A 137 -9.61 -0.09 24.70
C LYS A 137 -9.76 -1.47 25.34
N LEU A 138 -10.18 -2.49 24.56
CA LEU A 138 -10.26 -3.86 25.04
C LEU A 138 -8.88 -4.38 25.47
N LYS A 139 -7.87 -4.17 24.63
CA LYS A 139 -6.48 -4.55 24.98
C LYS A 139 -6.00 -3.85 26.26
N ALA A 140 -6.22 -2.53 26.36
CA ALA A 140 -5.84 -1.77 27.56
C ALA A 140 -6.54 -2.27 28.84
N SER A 141 -7.72 -2.89 28.70
CA SER A 141 -8.45 -3.53 29.79
C SER A 141 -8.03 -4.97 30.08
N GLY A 142 -6.99 -5.47 29.42
CA GLY A 142 -6.49 -6.85 29.60
C GLY A 142 -7.35 -7.91 28.90
N ILE A 143 -8.25 -7.51 28.01
CA ILE A 143 -9.10 -8.43 27.24
C ILE A 143 -8.35 -8.86 25.98
N SER A 144 -8.24 -10.17 25.76
CA SER A 144 -7.67 -10.71 24.52
C SER A 144 -8.58 -10.43 23.34
N VAL A 145 -8.00 -9.92 22.25
CA VAL A 145 -8.72 -9.67 20.99
C VAL A 145 -8.17 -10.64 19.95
N MET A 146 -9.07 -11.38 19.29
CA MET A 146 -8.72 -12.30 18.21
C MET A 146 -9.13 -11.69 16.88
N ALA A 147 -8.19 -11.51 15.96
CA ALA A 147 -8.46 -11.07 14.60
C ALA A 147 -8.51 -12.26 13.65
N VAL A 148 -9.49 -12.27 12.75
CA VAL A 148 -9.64 -13.27 11.71
C VAL A 148 -9.66 -12.59 10.35
N GLY A 149 -8.85 -13.07 9.40
CA GLY A 149 -8.73 -12.51 8.06
C GLY A 149 -7.92 -11.21 8.05
N LYS A 150 -8.37 -10.20 7.28
CA LYS A 150 -7.65 -8.93 7.02
C LYS A 150 -7.78 -7.86 8.11
N ILE A 151 -8.25 -8.18 9.29
CA ILE A 151 -8.46 -7.17 10.36
C ILE A 151 -7.13 -6.52 10.75
N GLU A 152 -6.06 -7.29 10.85
CA GLU A 152 -4.72 -6.78 11.15
C GLU A 152 -4.25 -5.74 10.14
N ASP A 153 -4.35 -6.06 8.84
CA ASP A 153 -3.97 -5.15 7.76
C ASP A 153 -4.76 -3.84 7.79
N ILE A 154 -6.08 -3.93 8.05
CA ILE A 154 -6.98 -2.76 8.08
C ILE A 154 -6.65 -1.81 9.23
N PHE A 155 -6.12 -2.32 10.33
CA PHE A 155 -5.75 -1.55 11.51
C PHE A 155 -4.22 -1.29 11.61
N SER A 156 -3.50 -1.36 10.47
CA SER A 156 -2.07 -0.99 10.30
C SER A 156 -1.09 -1.84 11.09
N ASN A 157 -1.33 -3.14 11.23
CA ASN A 157 -0.43 -4.07 11.92
C ASN A 157 0.10 -3.52 13.28
N ILE A 158 -0.63 -2.57 13.88
CA ILE A 158 -0.27 -2.09 15.20
C ILE A 158 -0.30 -3.32 16.10
N ASP A 159 0.80 -3.55 16.83
CA ASP A 159 0.89 -4.66 17.81
C ASP A 159 -0.20 -4.52 18.87
N ARG A 160 -1.37 -4.97 18.51
CA ARG A 160 -2.58 -4.94 19.35
C ARG A 160 -2.71 -6.19 20.20
N GLY A 161 -1.66 -7.07 20.17
CA GLY A 161 -1.71 -8.38 20.81
C GLY A 161 -2.86 -9.23 20.26
N LEU A 162 -3.15 -9.07 18.97
CA LEU A 162 -4.12 -9.88 18.26
C LEU A 162 -3.57 -11.30 18.11
N LEU A 163 -4.32 -12.30 18.56
CA LEU A 163 -4.04 -13.68 18.21
C LEU A 163 -4.48 -13.88 16.78
N LEU A 164 -3.52 -14.06 15.87
CA LEU A 164 -3.80 -14.39 14.47
C LEU A 164 -4.36 -15.81 14.42
N VAL A 165 -5.50 -15.96 13.78
CA VAL A 165 -5.98 -17.25 13.29
C VAL A 165 -5.90 -17.17 11.78
N ASP A 166 -4.86 -17.79 11.23
CA ASP A 166 -4.74 -17.97 9.79
C ASP A 166 -5.95 -18.80 9.34
N GLY A 167 -6.84 -18.13 8.61
CA GLY A 167 -7.94 -18.81 7.92
C GLY A 167 -7.34 -19.56 6.73
N GLN A 168 -7.31 -20.87 6.80
CA GLN A 168 -7.13 -21.76 5.64
C GLN A 168 -8.33 -21.64 4.70
#